data_3e64d0715ae2d4684559763e97c02057
#
_entry.id   3e64d0715ae2d4684559763e97c02057
#
_cell.length_a   1.000
_cell.length_b   1.000
_cell.length_c   1.000
_cell.angle_alpha   90.00
_cell.angle_beta   90.00
_cell.angle_gamma   90.00
#
_symmetry.space_group_name_H-M   'P 1'
#
loop_
_entity.id
_entity.type
_entity.pdbx_description
1 polymer ?
#
loop_
_entity_poly.entity_id
_entity_poly.type
_entity_poly.pdbx_seq_one_letter_code
_entity_poly.pdbx_strand_id
1 'polypeptide(L)'
;MTHVAVVGGGITGLVAARDLLRAGASVTLVEPERIGGKLQTTPFDGGMLDEAADTFLARVPEGVELCRELGLEGDLVAPAHRRAHVWSHGALRPLPEGQVLGVPTDLDELATSGIVSADGLAAARRDLTEPLVAPEGDVAIGPLFRSRLGDEVVDRLVDPLVGGINAGAVDELSLAATVPQLDAAVRSGAGSLIEACREQRARTADPEAPVFFAPRAGMGALAQAVRHDAEARGLATVRARALALEADGARWRVVLDGAPPVTADGIVVAAPAGEAAGLVRPAAPRAATLLAAIPYASVALLSIAVDRDGIDRPLDGTGYLVPAVEGRTITACSWASAKWAHLGGDGTEWLRASVGRDGDDRALRLSDDELVAAVLADLRDTMALRGTPLEVRIGRLSGSFPQYRPGHLARVDAIDEDLLRASPGIVVAGAALRGLGVPACIRQGRGAARRVLHQLDAAR
;
A
#
# COMPACT_ATOMS: atom_id res chain seq x y z
N MET A 1 3.98 -3.30 36.55
CA MET A 1 4.41 -2.78 35.24
C MET A 1 3.47 -3.38 34.20
N THR A 2 2.85 -2.56 33.35
CA THR A 2 1.91 -3.05 32.33
C THR A 2 2.67 -3.86 31.28
N HIS A 3 2.17 -5.06 30.97
CA HIS A 3 2.73 -5.92 29.93
C HIS A 3 1.77 -6.00 28.74
N VAL A 4 2.25 -5.73 27.55
CA VAL A 4 1.47 -5.80 26.30
C VAL A 4 2.09 -6.80 25.34
N ALA A 5 1.28 -7.72 24.82
CA ALA A 5 1.68 -8.58 23.71
C ALA A 5 1.36 -7.91 22.37
N VAL A 6 2.29 -7.93 21.43
CA VAL A 6 2.09 -7.47 20.05
C VAL A 6 2.19 -8.67 19.13
N VAL A 7 1.11 -8.98 18.39
CA VAL A 7 1.05 -10.10 17.45
C VAL A 7 1.19 -9.57 16.03
N GLY A 8 2.28 -9.94 15.37
CA GLY A 8 2.67 -9.47 14.03
C GLY A 8 3.84 -8.49 14.05
N GLY A 9 4.95 -8.88 13.42
CA GLY A 9 6.22 -8.15 13.36
C GLY A 9 6.39 -7.27 12.12
N GLY A 10 5.31 -6.93 11.40
CA GLY A 10 5.34 -5.93 10.34
C GLY A 10 5.51 -4.50 10.90
N ILE A 11 5.63 -3.49 10.00
CA ILE A 11 5.88 -2.09 10.42
C ILE A 11 4.86 -1.57 11.43
N THR A 12 3.58 -1.94 11.33
CA THR A 12 2.53 -1.56 12.28
C THR A 12 2.81 -2.09 13.68
N GLY A 13 3.11 -3.39 13.79
CA GLY A 13 3.40 -4.03 15.08
C GLY A 13 4.71 -3.55 15.68
N LEU A 14 5.76 -3.39 14.88
CA LEU A 14 7.05 -2.84 15.32
C LEU A 14 6.91 -1.43 15.90
N VAL A 15 6.17 -0.55 15.22
CA VAL A 15 5.93 0.82 15.70
C VAL A 15 5.07 0.79 16.97
N ALA A 16 4.04 -0.06 17.04
CA ALA A 16 3.25 -0.22 18.27
C ALA A 16 4.12 -0.69 19.44
N ALA A 17 4.95 -1.72 19.22
CA ALA A 17 5.86 -2.24 20.25
C ALA A 17 6.84 -1.17 20.74
N ARG A 18 7.47 -0.42 19.83
CA ARG A 18 8.38 0.68 20.14
C ARG A 18 7.71 1.77 20.98
N ASP A 19 6.52 2.21 20.59
CA ASP A 19 5.81 3.28 21.27
C ASP A 19 5.30 2.83 22.66
N LEU A 20 4.89 1.56 22.83
CA LEU A 20 4.56 0.96 24.11
C LEU A 20 5.77 0.94 25.06
N LEU A 21 6.95 0.52 24.57
CA LEU A 21 8.19 0.52 25.33
C LEU A 21 8.59 1.94 25.74
N ARG A 22 8.44 2.93 24.87
CA ARG A 22 8.67 4.35 25.18
C ARG A 22 7.71 4.89 26.24
N ALA A 23 6.50 4.36 26.30
CA ALA A 23 5.52 4.69 27.34
C ALA A 23 5.75 3.94 28.68
N GLY A 24 6.80 3.11 28.78
CA GLY A 24 7.17 2.41 30.01
C GLY A 24 6.45 1.06 30.20
N ALA A 25 5.77 0.53 29.20
CA ALA A 25 5.26 -0.83 29.24
C ALA A 25 6.38 -1.84 28.95
N SER A 26 6.25 -3.08 29.44
CA SER A 26 7.00 -4.23 28.91
C SER A 26 6.27 -4.81 27.72
N VAL A 27 7.01 -5.26 26.69
CA VAL A 27 6.42 -5.74 25.43
C VAL A 27 7.01 -7.07 25.02
N THR A 28 6.13 -7.99 24.61
CA THR A 28 6.50 -9.21 23.90
C THR A 28 5.93 -9.19 22.48
N LEU A 29 6.81 -9.20 21.47
CA LEU A 29 6.46 -9.33 20.07
C LEU A 29 6.38 -10.82 19.70
N VAL A 30 5.26 -11.23 19.10
CA VAL A 30 5.04 -12.57 18.56
C VAL A 30 5.02 -12.49 17.04
N GLU A 31 6.00 -13.14 16.39
CA GLU A 31 6.15 -13.16 14.93
C GLU A 31 6.69 -14.52 14.47
N PRO A 32 5.97 -15.27 13.64
CA PRO A 32 6.42 -16.59 13.19
C PRO A 32 7.54 -16.54 12.15
N GLU A 33 7.59 -15.50 11.35
CA GLU A 33 8.46 -15.41 10.18
C GLU A 33 9.55 -14.33 10.33
N ARG A 34 9.76 -13.54 9.29
CA ARG A 34 10.75 -12.45 9.28
C ARG A 34 10.16 -11.16 9.86
N ILE A 35 10.82 -10.61 10.85
CA ILE A 35 10.48 -9.28 11.38
C ILE A 35 10.69 -8.23 10.28
N GLY A 36 9.76 -7.27 10.18
CA GLY A 36 9.68 -6.27 9.12
C GLY A 36 8.53 -6.55 8.14
N GLY A 37 8.04 -7.80 8.11
CA GLY A 37 6.93 -8.19 7.22
C GLY A 37 7.26 -7.91 5.76
N LYS A 38 6.49 -7.03 5.11
CA LYS A 38 6.67 -6.63 3.70
C LYS A 38 7.80 -5.62 3.47
N LEU A 39 8.43 -5.08 4.51
CA LEU A 39 9.59 -4.21 4.40
C LEU A 39 10.86 -5.06 4.53
N GLN A 40 11.24 -5.71 3.44
CA GLN A 40 12.44 -6.53 3.32
C GLN A 40 13.25 -6.04 2.13
N THR A 41 14.56 -5.89 2.34
CA THR A 41 15.53 -5.60 1.30
C THR A 41 16.53 -6.74 1.26
N THR A 42 16.71 -7.37 0.11
CA THR A 42 17.52 -8.59 -0.03
C THR A 42 18.43 -8.51 -1.25
N PRO A 43 19.49 -9.34 -1.32
CA PRO A 43 20.42 -9.36 -2.46
C PRO A 43 19.68 -9.65 -3.79
N PHE A 44 20.06 -8.92 -4.83
CA PHE A 44 19.60 -9.08 -6.20
C PHE A 44 20.64 -8.53 -7.17
N ASP A 45 21.07 -9.31 -8.14
CA ASP A 45 22.00 -8.94 -9.21
C ASP A 45 23.22 -8.10 -8.71
N GLY A 46 23.89 -8.64 -7.68
CA GLY A 46 25.07 -7.98 -7.08
C GLY A 46 24.78 -6.76 -6.20
N GLY A 47 23.54 -6.33 -6.06
CA GLY A 47 23.11 -5.24 -5.18
C GLY A 47 22.04 -5.64 -4.19
N MET A 48 21.29 -4.66 -3.69
CA MET A 48 20.19 -4.84 -2.73
C MET A 48 18.90 -4.27 -3.31
N LEU A 49 17.80 -5.01 -3.23
CA LEU A 49 16.50 -4.61 -3.77
C LEU A 49 15.36 -4.96 -2.82
N ASP A 50 14.37 -4.09 -2.72
CA ASP A 50 13.17 -4.31 -1.91
C ASP A 50 12.28 -5.41 -2.50
N GLU A 51 11.82 -6.33 -1.65
CA GLU A 51 10.96 -7.44 -2.08
C GLU A 51 9.52 -7.01 -2.37
N ALA A 52 8.98 -6.04 -1.61
CA ALA A 52 7.60 -5.57 -1.73
C ALA A 52 7.50 -4.04 -1.84
N ALA A 53 7.29 -3.31 -0.76
CA ALA A 53 7.25 -1.86 -0.80
C ALA A 53 8.66 -1.29 -1.03
N ASP A 54 8.82 -0.41 -2.01
CA ASP A 54 10.08 0.24 -2.37
C ASP A 54 10.10 1.75 -2.03
N THR A 55 9.02 2.25 -1.44
CA THR A 55 8.85 3.69 -1.21
C THR A 55 7.67 3.98 -0.28
N PHE A 56 7.60 5.21 0.21
CA PHE A 56 6.44 5.76 0.91
C PHE A 56 6.15 7.20 0.46
N LEU A 57 4.89 7.64 0.64
CA LEU A 57 4.46 9.00 0.29
C LEU A 57 5.14 10.04 1.20
N ALA A 58 5.92 10.94 0.63
CA ALA A 58 6.66 11.99 1.34
C ALA A 58 5.72 13.02 2.01
N ARG A 59 4.58 13.32 1.39
CA ARG A 59 3.59 14.29 1.90
C ARG A 59 2.81 13.80 3.13
N VAL A 60 2.88 12.53 3.47
CA VAL A 60 2.23 11.94 4.65
C VAL A 60 3.27 11.87 5.76
N PRO A 61 3.15 12.69 6.82
CA PRO A 61 4.26 13.02 7.71
C PRO A 61 4.84 11.84 8.50
N GLU A 62 4.01 10.84 8.83
CA GLU A 62 4.40 9.75 9.74
C GLU A 62 5.62 8.96 9.24
N GLY A 63 5.80 8.85 7.91
CA GLY A 63 6.97 8.17 7.34
C GLY A 63 8.27 8.95 7.59
N VAL A 64 8.28 10.24 7.23
CA VAL A 64 9.44 11.14 7.41
C VAL A 64 9.73 11.35 8.90
N GLU A 65 8.69 11.57 9.71
CA GLU A 65 8.83 11.72 11.16
C GLU A 65 9.48 10.51 11.81
N LEU A 66 9.04 9.29 11.45
CA LEU A 66 9.64 8.07 11.99
C LEU A 66 11.10 7.93 11.54
N CYS A 67 11.42 8.23 10.29
CA CYS A 67 12.82 8.24 9.83
C CYS A 67 13.66 9.25 10.61
N ARG A 68 13.15 10.45 10.87
CA ARG A 68 13.82 11.47 11.70
C ARG A 68 14.06 11.00 13.13
N GLU A 69 13.04 10.42 13.78
CA GLU A 69 13.14 9.87 15.12
C GLU A 69 14.20 8.76 15.24
N LEU A 70 14.48 8.06 14.14
CA LEU A 70 15.44 6.95 14.07
C LEU A 70 16.80 7.35 13.48
N GLY A 71 17.00 8.63 13.15
CA GLY A 71 18.25 9.13 12.57
C GLY A 71 18.46 8.77 11.10
N LEU A 72 17.41 8.38 10.39
CA LEU A 72 17.44 8.00 8.96
C LEU A 72 17.08 9.15 8.02
N GLU A 73 16.79 10.37 8.51
CA GLU A 73 16.31 11.48 7.65
C GLU A 73 17.35 11.85 6.59
N GLY A 74 18.64 11.83 6.93
CA GLY A 74 19.73 12.12 6.00
C GLY A 74 19.97 11.03 4.94
N ASP A 75 19.41 9.84 5.14
CA ASP A 75 19.50 8.71 4.23
C ASP A 75 18.30 8.59 3.28
N LEU A 76 17.31 9.48 3.44
CA LEU A 76 16.15 9.49 2.54
C LEU A 76 16.54 9.99 1.16
N VAL A 77 16.15 9.25 0.16
CA VAL A 77 16.33 9.58 -1.26
C VAL A 77 14.98 9.71 -1.96
N ALA A 78 14.93 10.64 -2.90
CA ALA A 78 13.78 10.80 -3.80
C ALA A 78 14.06 10.09 -5.14
N PRO A 79 13.01 9.72 -5.91
CA PRO A 79 13.18 9.24 -7.28
C PRO A 79 13.94 10.24 -8.15
N ALA A 80 14.84 9.75 -9.01
CA ALA A 80 15.63 10.56 -9.93
C ALA A 80 14.76 11.23 -11.02
N HIS A 81 13.62 10.63 -11.32
CA HIS A 81 12.64 11.12 -12.28
C HIS A 81 11.29 11.31 -11.62
N ARG A 82 10.51 12.30 -12.09
CA ARG A 82 9.13 12.56 -11.65
C ARG A 82 8.10 12.02 -12.63
N ARG A 83 8.52 11.88 -13.91
CA ARG A 83 7.64 11.43 -15.00
C ARG A 83 7.33 9.95 -14.85
N ALA A 84 6.08 9.61 -15.07
CA ALA A 84 5.62 8.24 -15.26
C ALA A 84 4.83 8.15 -16.56
N HIS A 85 4.64 6.94 -17.07
CA HIS A 85 3.96 6.70 -18.34
C HIS A 85 2.75 5.79 -18.13
N VAL A 86 1.90 5.72 -19.12
CA VAL A 86 0.84 4.72 -19.26
C VAL A 86 0.93 4.08 -20.64
N TRP A 87 0.72 2.78 -20.72
CA TRP A 87 0.57 2.09 -21.99
C TRP A 87 -0.84 2.32 -22.49
N SER A 88 -0.99 3.02 -23.61
CA SER A 88 -2.30 3.34 -24.18
C SER A 88 -2.23 3.38 -25.70
N HIS A 89 -3.19 2.70 -26.34
CA HIS A 89 -3.29 2.64 -27.81
C HIS A 89 -1.97 2.21 -28.47
N GLY A 90 -1.34 1.15 -27.93
CA GLY A 90 -0.12 0.56 -28.50
C GLY A 90 1.16 1.38 -28.32
N ALA A 91 1.17 2.38 -27.44
CA ALA A 91 2.35 3.18 -27.17
C ALA A 91 2.48 3.57 -25.68
N LEU A 92 3.72 3.78 -25.21
CA LEU A 92 3.98 4.43 -23.93
C LEU A 92 3.79 5.93 -24.06
N ARG A 93 2.87 6.48 -23.28
CA ARG A 93 2.51 7.89 -23.26
C ARG A 93 2.78 8.49 -21.90
N PRO A 94 3.41 9.69 -21.82
CA PRO A 94 3.61 10.33 -20.52
C PRO A 94 2.26 10.65 -19.88
N LEU A 95 2.16 10.46 -18.56
CA LEU A 95 1.01 10.91 -17.80
C LEU A 95 0.92 12.44 -17.86
N PRO A 96 -0.30 13.03 -18.02
CA PRO A 96 -0.49 14.47 -17.99
C PRO A 96 0.04 15.06 -16.68
N GLU A 97 0.74 16.18 -16.78
CA GLU A 97 1.17 16.91 -15.58
C GLU A 97 -0.05 17.48 -14.85
N GLY A 98 0.02 17.53 -13.54
CA GLY A 98 -1.03 18.15 -12.75
C GLY A 98 -2.29 17.34 -12.53
N GLN A 99 -2.36 16.08 -12.97
CA GLN A 99 -3.45 15.20 -12.61
C GLN A 99 -3.44 14.87 -11.10
N VAL A 100 -4.60 14.59 -10.52
CA VAL A 100 -4.76 14.14 -9.14
C VAL A 100 -5.35 12.72 -9.16
N LEU A 101 -4.52 11.71 -8.92
CA LEU A 101 -4.93 10.30 -8.91
C LEU A 101 -5.70 9.89 -10.19
N GLY A 102 -5.24 10.35 -11.34
CA GLY A 102 -5.84 10.06 -12.64
C GLY A 102 -6.94 11.04 -13.08
N VAL A 103 -7.42 11.91 -12.20
CA VAL A 103 -8.35 12.99 -12.59
C VAL A 103 -7.54 14.11 -13.25
N PRO A 104 -7.76 14.42 -14.54
CA PRO A 104 -7.03 15.47 -15.22
C PRO A 104 -7.46 16.85 -14.67
N THR A 105 -6.50 17.73 -14.36
CA THR A 105 -6.80 19.10 -14.01
C THR A 105 -6.64 20.05 -15.18
N ASP A 106 -5.94 19.62 -16.25
CA ASP A 106 -5.80 20.32 -17.52
C ASP A 106 -6.27 19.43 -18.68
N LEU A 107 -7.34 19.84 -19.36
CA LEU A 107 -7.91 19.08 -20.46
C LEU A 107 -7.18 19.28 -21.78
N ASP A 108 -6.38 20.32 -21.93
CA ASP A 108 -5.55 20.54 -23.12
C ASP A 108 -4.30 19.66 -23.05
N GLU A 109 -3.70 19.49 -21.87
CA GLU A 109 -2.67 18.47 -21.65
C GLU A 109 -3.20 17.05 -21.89
N LEU A 110 -4.41 16.73 -21.38
CA LEU A 110 -5.05 15.46 -21.66
C LEU A 110 -5.22 15.24 -23.17
N ALA A 111 -5.68 16.25 -23.90
CA ALA A 111 -5.87 16.18 -25.35
C ALA A 111 -4.57 15.87 -26.10
N THR A 112 -3.46 16.50 -25.69
CA THR A 112 -2.15 16.32 -26.33
C THR A 112 -1.44 15.04 -25.94
N SER A 113 -1.82 14.42 -24.80
CA SER A 113 -1.19 13.19 -24.30
C SER A 113 -1.41 11.98 -25.21
N GLY A 114 -2.52 11.98 -25.95
CA GLY A 114 -2.96 10.85 -26.78
C GLY A 114 -3.39 9.61 -25.98
N ILE A 115 -3.63 9.74 -24.67
CA ILE A 115 -4.07 8.66 -23.79
C ILE A 115 -5.54 8.34 -24.03
N VAL A 116 -6.35 9.38 -24.29
CA VAL A 116 -7.78 9.25 -24.57
C VAL A 116 -8.09 9.72 -26.00
N SER A 117 -9.20 9.24 -26.55
CA SER A 117 -9.72 9.66 -27.84
C SER A 117 -10.37 11.06 -27.79
N ALA A 118 -10.75 11.60 -28.94
CA ALA A 118 -11.53 12.84 -29.00
C ALA A 118 -12.88 12.71 -28.27
N ASP A 119 -13.52 11.53 -28.35
CA ASP A 119 -14.78 11.25 -27.66
C ASP A 119 -14.58 11.14 -26.13
N GLY A 120 -13.49 10.50 -25.68
CA GLY A 120 -13.10 10.45 -24.29
C GLY A 120 -12.83 11.85 -23.70
N LEU A 121 -12.13 12.71 -24.46
CA LEU A 121 -11.92 14.11 -24.09
C LEU A 121 -13.23 14.90 -24.02
N ALA A 122 -14.13 14.71 -24.99
CA ALA A 122 -15.45 15.36 -24.99
C ALA A 122 -16.29 14.89 -23.80
N ALA A 123 -16.19 13.62 -23.41
CA ALA A 123 -16.83 13.10 -22.19
C ALA A 123 -16.29 13.80 -20.93
N ALA A 124 -14.98 13.91 -20.78
CA ALA A 124 -14.36 14.58 -19.62
C ALA A 124 -14.75 16.07 -19.52
N ARG A 125 -14.89 16.77 -20.66
CA ARG A 125 -15.29 18.18 -20.69
C ARG A 125 -16.68 18.43 -20.13
N ARG A 126 -17.58 17.44 -20.15
CA ARG A 126 -18.94 17.59 -19.58
C ARG A 126 -18.92 17.82 -18.09
N ASP A 127 -17.91 17.30 -17.38
CA ASP A 127 -17.76 17.53 -15.94
C ASP A 127 -17.72 19.01 -15.56
N LEU A 128 -17.17 19.88 -16.42
CA LEU A 128 -17.09 21.32 -16.18
C LEU A 128 -18.43 22.06 -16.37
N THR A 129 -19.40 21.44 -17.03
CA THR A 129 -20.69 22.05 -17.36
C THR A 129 -21.88 21.46 -16.62
N GLU A 130 -21.71 20.24 -16.10
CA GLU A 130 -22.74 19.54 -15.36
C GLU A 130 -22.49 19.65 -13.86
N PRO A 131 -23.47 20.04 -13.02
CA PRO A 131 -23.25 20.19 -11.58
C PRO A 131 -22.83 18.85 -10.94
N LEU A 132 -21.80 18.89 -10.10
CA LEU A 132 -21.41 17.75 -9.27
C LEU A 132 -22.34 17.67 -8.06
N VAL A 133 -23.09 16.57 -7.96
CA VAL A 133 -23.91 16.28 -6.78
C VAL A 133 -23.15 15.30 -5.90
N ALA A 134 -22.90 15.70 -4.65
CA ALA A 134 -22.24 14.82 -3.69
C ALA A 134 -23.08 13.55 -3.46
N PRO A 135 -22.47 12.35 -3.52
CA PRO A 135 -23.20 11.10 -3.31
C PRO A 135 -23.66 10.96 -1.86
N GLU A 136 -24.80 10.31 -1.65
CA GLU A 136 -25.22 9.88 -0.32
C GLU A 136 -24.39 8.69 0.14
N GLY A 137 -23.86 8.75 1.36
CA GLY A 137 -23.05 7.66 1.94
C GLY A 137 -21.71 7.43 1.26
N ASP A 138 -21.14 6.25 1.45
CA ASP A 138 -19.88 5.83 0.84
C ASP A 138 -20.16 5.10 -0.49
N VAL A 139 -19.47 5.51 -1.55
CA VAL A 139 -19.68 5.00 -2.91
C VAL A 139 -18.37 4.47 -3.50
N ALA A 140 -18.48 3.63 -4.52
CA ALA A 140 -17.33 3.22 -5.32
C ALA A 140 -16.83 4.37 -6.21
N ILE A 141 -15.52 4.43 -6.42
CA ILE A 141 -14.85 5.47 -7.21
C ILE A 141 -15.30 5.42 -8.68
N GLY A 142 -15.25 4.22 -9.28
CA GLY A 142 -15.46 4.05 -10.71
C GLY A 142 -16.82 4.55 -11.20
N PRO A 143 -17.96 4.10 -10.67
CA PRO A 143 -19.28 4.56 -11.11
C PRO A 143 -19.46 6.08 -11.02
N LEU A 144 -18.98 6.70 -9.94
CA LEU A 144 -19.03 8.17 -9.80
C LEU A 144 -18.16 8.86 -10.84
N PHE A 145 -16.91 8.42 -11.01
CA PHE A 145 -15.97 9.08 -11.92
C PHE A 145 -16.31 8.82 -13.38
N ARG A 146 -16.85 7.64 -13.74
CA ARG A 146 -17.36 7.36 -15.09
C ARG A 146 -18.51 8.31 -15.46
N SER A 147 -19.43 8.56 -14.55
CA SER A 147 -20.52 9.50 -14.79
C SER A 147 -20.04 10.92 -15.05
N ARG A 148 -18.85 11.28 -14.56
CA ARG A 148 -18.27 12.63 -14.67
C ARG A 148 -17.27 12.78 -15.81
N LEU A 149 -16.34 11.84 -15.93
CA LEU A 149 -15.18 11.91 -16.81
C LEU A 149 -15.30 11.02 -18.04
N GLY A 150 -16.29 10.10 -18.06
CA GLY A 150 -16.42 9.06 -19.06
C GLY A 150 -15.53 7.84 -18.78
N ASP A 151 -15.86 6.74 -19.46
CA ASP A 151 -15.19 5.45 -19.25
C ASP A 151 -13.71 5.49 -19.61
N GLU A 152 -13.35 6.15 -20.70
CA GLU A 152 -11.99 6.13 -21.21
C GLU A 152 -10.97 6.80 -20.27
N VAL A 153 -11.34 7.91 -19.63
CA VAL A 153 -10.49 8.56 -18.62
C VAL A 153 -10.38 7.66 -17.38
N VAL A 154 -11.47 7.04 -16.95
CA VAL A 154 -11.45 6.14 -15.79
C VAL A 154 -10.60 4.93 -16.09
N ASP A 155 -10.81 4.25 -17.20
CA ASP A 155 -10.10 3.02 -17.55
C ASP A 155 -8.61 3.24 -17.82
N ARG A 156 -8.23 4.39 -18.39
CA ARG A 156 -6.84 4.64 -18.84
C ARG A 156 -6.00 5.48 -17.88
N LEU A 157 -6.63 6.19 -16.96
CA LEU A 157 -5.91 7.03 -15.99
C LEU A 157 -6.28 6.72 -14.55
N VAL A 158 -7.56 6.79 -14.17
CA VAL A 158 -7.96 6.64 -12.76
C VAL A 158 -7.72 5.22 -12.26
N ASP A 159 -8.19 4.22 -13.00
CA ASP A 159 -8.05 2.80 -12.60
C ASP A 159 -6.58 2.34 -12.54
N PRO A 160 -5.70 2.63 -13.52
CA PRO A 160 -4.30 2.27 -13.41
C PRO A 160 -3.57 2.96 -12.24
N LEU A 161 -3.90 4.19 -11.93
CA LEU A 161 -3.27 4.94 -10.84
C LEU A 161 -3.81 4.54 -9.46
N VAL A 162 -5.11 4.59 -9.25
CA VAL A 162 -5.74 4.26 -7.96
C VAL A 162 -5.80 2.75 -7.75
N GLY A 163 -6.26 2.01 -8.76
CA GLY A 163 -6.31 0.55 -8.74
C GLY A 163 -4.92 -0.07 -8.63
N GLY A 164 -3.92 0.46 -9.36
CA GLY A 164 -2.54 -0.02 -9.30
C GLY A 164 -1.93 0.06 -7.92
N ILE A 165 -2.13 1.16 -7.19
CA ILE A 165 -1.64 1.34 -5.80
C ILE A 165 -2.31 0.35 -4.84
N ASN A 166 -3.59 0.04 -5.06
CA ASN A 166 -4.41 -0.79 -4.17
C ASN A 166 -4.52 -2.25 -4.64
N ALA A 167 -3.93 -2.60 -5.79
CA ALA A 167 -4.15 -3.86 -6.48
C ALA A 167 -5.65 -4.17 -6.63
N GLY A 168 -6.47 -3.14 -6.87
CA GLY A 168 -7.92 -3.20 -6.89
C GLY A 168 -8.52 -2.73 -8.22
N ALA A 169 -9.85 -2.79 -8.33
CA ALA A 169 -10.62 -2.17 -9.40
C ALA A 169 -11.36 -0.96 -8.83
N VAL A 170 -11.26 0.21 -9.46
CA VAL A 170 -11.91 1.43 -8.96
C VAL A 170 -13.43 1.31 -8.90
N ASP A 171 -14.01 0.42 -9.71
CA ASP A 171 -15.45 0.13 -9.68
C ASP A 171 -15.91 -0.56 -8.38
N GLU A 172 -14.98 -1.12 -7.60
CA GLU A 172 -15.24 -1.81 -6.34
C GLU A 172 -14.65 -1.07 -5.11
N LEU A 173 -13.72 -0.11 -5.33
CA LEU A 173 -13.02 0.58 -4.27
C LEU A 173 -13.83 1.78 -3.74
N SER A 174 -13.96 1.87 -2.41
CA SER A 174 -14.58 2.99 -1.70
C SER A 174 -13.86 4.30 -1.95
N LEU A 175 -14.58 5.36 -2.30
CA LEU A 175 -14.04 6.71 -2.44
C LEU A 175 -13.50 7.23 -1.09
N ALA A 176 -14.29 7.12 -0.04
CA ALA A 176 -13.94 7.63 1.29
C ALA A 176 -12.75 6.90 1.92
N ALA A 177 -12.69 5.57 1.77
CA ALA A 177 -11.63 4.77 2.39
C ALA A 177 -10.32 4.76 1.61
N THR A 178 -10.39 4.82 0.26
CA THR A 178 -9.22 4.69 -0.61
C THR A 178 -8.57 6.04 -0.91
N VAL A 179 -9.38 7.07 -1.19
CA VAL A 179 -8.90 8.40 -1.59
C VAL A 179 -9.66 9.50 -0.84
N PRO A 180 -9.52 9.56 0.50
CA PRO A 180 -10.33 10.43 1.36
C PRO A 180 -10.21 11.92 1.00
N GLN A 181 -9.09 12.35 0.40
CA GLN A 181 -8.92 13.71 -0.07
C GLN A 181 -9.82 14.03 -1.26
N LEU A 182 -10.09 13.07 -2.16
CA LEU A 182 -11.04 13.24 -3.26
C LEU A 182 -12.48 13.15 -2.76
N ASP A 183 -12.78 12.27 -1.80
CA ASP A 183 -14.09 12.24 -1.15
C ASP A 183 -14.43 13.60 -0.51
N ALA A 184 -13.48 14.15 0.25
CA ALA A 184 -13.64 15.48 0.83
C ALA A 184 -13.84 16.58 -0.23
N ALA A 185 -13.11 16.50 -1.35
CA ALA A 185 -13.26 17.45 -2.46
C ALA A 185 -14.64 17.32 -3.13
N VAL A 186 -15.10 16.11 -3.42
CA VAL A 186 -16.44 15.85 -3.97
C VAL A 186 -17.54 16.39 -3.05
N ARG A 187 -17.38 16.28 -1.73
CA ARG A 187 -18.36 16.75 -0.73
C ARG A 187 -18.23 18.22 -0.38
N SER A 188 -17.20 18.92 -0.84
CA SER A 188 -16.98 20.35 -0.53
C SER A 188 -17.95 21.29 -1.22
N GLY A 189 -18.76 20.80 -2.18
CA GLY A 189 -19.67 21.61 -2.99
C GLY A 189 -18.98 22.25 -4.20
N ALA A 190 -17.81 21.75 -4.61
CA ALA A 190 -17.17 22.14 -5.88
C ALA A 190 -18.11 21.86 -7.06
N GLY A 191 -18.09 22.73 -8.06
CA GLY A 191 -18.99 22.64 -9.22
C GLY A 191 -18.74 21.40 -10.08
N SER A 192 -17.49 20.89 -10.10
CA SER A 192 -17.09 19.72 -10.85
C SER A 192 -15.98 18.94 -10.13
N LEU A 193 -15.76 17.68 -10.53
CA LEU A 193 -14.68 16.85 -10.03
C LEU A 193 -13.30 17.42 -10.45
N ILE A 194 -13.19 17.92 -11.67
CA ILE A 194 -11.97 18.55 -12.19
C ILE A 194 -11.63 19.82 -11.37
N GLU A 195 -12.62 20.66 -11.06
CA GLU A 195 -12.41 21.85 -10.23
C GLU A 195 -12.02 21.49 -8.80
N ALA A 196 -12.67 20.49 -8.19
CA ALA A 196 -12.29 19.96 -6.88
C ALA A 196 -10.82 19.52 -6.84
N CYS A 197 -10.35 18.85 -7.90
CA CYS A 197 -8.95 18.45 -8.03
C CYS A 197 -8.01 19.62 -8.26
N ARG A 198 -8.42 20.66 -9.03
CA ARG A 198 -7.65 21.90 -9.19
C ARG A 198 -7.46 22.63 -7.87
N GLU A 199 -8.53 22.78 -7.10
CA GLU A 199 -8.46 23.39 -5.76
C GLU A 199 -7.56 22.61 -4.81
N GLN A 200 -7.67 21.27 -4.81
CA GLN A 200 -6.80 20.43 -3.99
C GLN A 200 -5.32 20.60 -4.37
N ARG A 201 -5.02 20.64 -5.66
CA ARG A 201 -3.66 20.87 -6.16
C ARG A 201 -3.13 22.25 -5.77
N ALA A 202 -3.95 23.29 -5.90
CA ALA A 202 -3.58 24.66 -5.54
C ALA A 202 -3.25 24.83 -4.04
N ARG A 203 -3.76 23.95 -3.18
CA ARG A 203 -3.42 23.92 -1.74
C ARG A 203 -2.09 23.21 -1.44
N THR A 204 -1.46 22.56 -2.43
CA THR A 204 -0.15 21.90 -2.25
C THR A 204 0.92 22.98 -2.13
N ALA A 205 1.61 23.03 -0.99
CA ALA A 205 2.53 24.10 -0.63
C ALA A 205 3.76 24.18 -1.53
N ASP A 206 4.24 23.05 -2.05
CA ASP A 206 5.40 22.97 -2.93
C ASP A 206 5.15 21.91 -4.03
N PRO A 207 4.85 22.33 -5.26
CA PRO A 207 4.68 21.44 -6.40
C PRO A 207 5.97 20.67 -6.76
N GLU A 208 7.13 21.20 -6.39
CA GLU A 208 8.43 20.58 -6.67
C GLU A 208 8.89 19.60 -5.59
N ALA A 209 8.20 19.55 -4.44
CA ALA A 209 8.51 18.59 -3.39
C ALA A 209 8.44 17.14 -3.92
N PRO A 210 9.33 16.26 -3.45
CA PRO A 210 9.29 14.84 -3.79
C PRO A 210 7.95 14.21 -3.39
N VAL A 211 7.36 13.44 -4.31
CA VAL A 211 6.13 12.68 -4.04
C VAL A 211 6.42 11.47 -3.15
N PHE A 212 7.60 10.88 -3.33
CA PHE A 212 8.01 9.66 -2.66
C PHE A 212 9.40 9.82 -2.03
N PHE A 213 9.61 9.09 -0.94
CA PHE A 213 10.92 8.82 -0.35
C PHE A 213 11.13 7.33 -0.12
N ALA A 214 12.39 6.93 -0.11
CA ALA A 214 12.85 5.65 0.40
C ALA A 214 14.17 5.85 1.18
N PRO A 215 14.48 5.06 2.21
CA PRO A 215 15.83 4.97 2.71
C PRO A 215 16.77 4.46 1.61
N ARG A 216 17.97 5.04 1.46
CA ARG A 216 18.97 4.63 0.46
C ARG A 216 19.31 3.14 0.51
N ALA A 217 19.32 2.55 1.70
CA ALA A 217 19.58 1.12 1.91
C ALA A 217 18.33 0.24 1.74
N GLY A 218 17.23 0.79 1.18
CA GLY A 218 15.96 0.12 0.98
C GLY A 218 15.01 0.23 2.17
N MET A 219 13.76 -0.14 1.95
CA MET A 219 12.69 -0.04 2.96
C MET A 219 12.90 -0.98 4.15
N GLY A 220 13.65 -2.07 3.95
CA GLY A 220 14.07 -2.96 5.04
C GLY A 220 14.87 -2.24 6.12
N ALA A 221 15.65 -1.22 5.77
CA ALA A 221 16.43 -0.42 6.73
C ALA A 221 15.51 0.31 7.74
N LEU A 222 14.35 0.82 7.30
CA LEU A 222 13.37 1.42 8.20
C LEU A 222 12.84 0.41 9.21
N ALA A 223 12.43 -0.79 8.76
CA ALA A 223 11.93 -1.83 9.66
C ALA A 223 13.01 -2.29 10.66
N GLN A 224 14.25 -2.44 10.20
CA GLN A 224 15.39 -2.80 11.06
C GLN A 224 15.69 -1.71 12.10
N ALA A 225 15.66 -0.43 11.72
CA ALA A 225 15.89 0.66 12.65
C ALA A 225 14.82 0.74 13.75
N VAL A 226 13.53 0.54 13.39
CA VAL A 226 12.44 0.44 14.40
C VAL A 226 12.67 -0.74 15.34
N ARG A 227 13.04 -1.90 14.77
CA ARG A 227 13.35 -3.09 15.55
C ARG A 227 14.51 -2.85 16.53
N HIS A 228 15.63 -2.33 16.07
CA HIS A 228 16.81 -2.08 16.89
C HIS A 228 16.51 -1.08 18.02
N ASP A 229 15.76 0.01 17.76
CA ASP A 229 15.37 0.94 18.81
C ASP A 229 14.43 0.28 19.84
N ALA A 230 13.54 -0.60 19.42
CA ALA A 230 12.68 -1.37 20.32
C ALA A 230 13.48 -2.40 21.16
N GLU A 231 14.41 -3.13 20.53
CA GLU A 231 15.29 -4.09 21.21
C GLU A 231 16.19 -3.40 22.26
N ALA A 232 16.74 -2.23 21.93
CA ALA A 232 17.51 -1.42 22.88
C ALA A 232 16.68 -0.97 24.10
N ARG A 233 15.34 -0.94 23.98
CA ARG A 233 14.38 -0.63 25.06
C ARG A 233 13.83 -1.88 25.76
N GLY A 234 14.33 -3.07 25.44
CA GLY A 234 13.95 -4.33 26.09
C GLY A 234 12.79 -5.07 25.40
N LEU A 235 12.60 -4.92 24.08
CA LEU A 235 11.65 -5.75 23.35
C LEU A 235 12.01 -7.23 23.49
N ALA A 236 11.10 -8.02 24.04
CA ALA A 236 11.17 -9.47 23.98
C ALA A 236 10.51 -9.98 22.69
N THR A 237 11.10 -10.97 22.03
CA THR A 237 10.53 -11.56 20.80
C THR A 237 10.34 -13.05 20.95
N VAL A 238 9.15 -13.55 20.57
CA VAL A 238 8.83 -14.98 20.49
C VAL A 238 8.59 -15.33 19.03
N ARG A 239 9.41 -16.23 18.50
CA ARG A 239 9.28 -16.71 17.12
C ARG A 239 8.32 -17.90 17.07
N ALA A 240 7.03 -17.59 17.06
CA ALA A 240 5.95 -18.56 17.01
C ALA A 240 4.71 -17.98 16.35
N ARG A 241 3.84 -18.83 15.81
CA ARG A 241 2.52 -18.43 15.31
C ARG A 241 1.55 -18.30 16.48
N ALA A 242 0.85 -17.18 16.57
CA ALA A 242 -0.28 -17.04 17.48
C ALA A 242 -1.50 -17.82 16.92
N LEU A 243 -2.13 -18.63 17.76
CA LEU A 243 -3.25 -19.49 17.40
C LEU A 243 -4.59 -18.96 17.91
N ALA A 244 -4.63 -18.41 19.12
CA ALA A 244 -5.83 -17.88 19.75
C ALA A 244 -5.52 -16.84 20.83
N LEU A 245 -6.50 -15.99 21.12
CA LEU A 245 -6.51 -15.10 22.29
C LEU A 245 -7.56 -15.58 23.27
N GLU A 246 -7.15 -15.86 24.49
CA GLU A 246 -8.01 -16.38 25.55
C GLU A 246 -7.98 -15.48 26.78
N ALA A 247 -9.12 -15.32 27.44
CA ALA A 247 -9.18 -14.62 28.71
C ALA A 247 -8.49 -15.45 29.82
N ASP A 248 -7.69 -14.80 30.66
CA ASP A 248 -6.99 -15.40 31.79
C ASP A 248 -7.18 -14.51 33.05
N GLY A 249 -8.34 -14.62 33.66
CA GLY A 249 -8.77 -13.69 34.71
C GLY A 249 -8.95 -12.28 34.18
N ALA A 250 -8.18 -11.32 34.73
CA ALA A 250 -8.15 -9.92 34.27
C ALA A 250 -7.12 -9.68 33.16
N ARG A 251 -6.45 -10.72 32.68
CA ARG A 251 -5.40 -10.67 31.68
C ARG A 251 -5.79 -11.45 30.42
N TRP A 252 -4.94 -11.39 29.41
CA TRP A 252 -5.09 -12.12 28.17
C TRP A 252 -3.94 -13.10 27.98
N ARG A 253 -4.25 -14.25 27.41
CA ARG A 253 -3.29 -15.29 27.05
C ARG A 253 -3.25 -15.44 25.53
N VAL A 254 -2.08 -15.22 24.95
CA VAL A 254 -1.80 -15.52 23.54
C VAL A 254 -1.32 -16.96 23.46
N VAL A 255 -2.14 -17.84 22.90
CA VAL A 255 -1.81 -19.24 22.65
C VAL A 255 -0.89 -19.32 21.45
N LEU A 256 0.24 -20.03 21.56
CA LEU A 256 1.27 -20.11 20.54
C LEU A 256 1.44 -21.53 20.01
N ASP A 257 1.79 -21.65 18.75
CA ASP A 257 2.16 -22.92 18.13
C ASP A 257 3.59 -23.33 18.57
N GLY A 258 3.69 -24.49 19.23
CA GLY A 258 4.95 -25.07 19.63
C GLY A 258 5.77 -24.26 20.67
N ALA A 259 5.18 -23.23 21.31
CA ALA A 259 5.82 -22.42 22.32
C ALA A 259 4.91 -22.18 23.54
N PRO A 260 5.46 -21.88 24.74
CA PRO A 260 4.67 -21.49 25.89
C PRO A 260 3.81 -20.24 25.60
N PRO A 261 2.57 -20.17 26.11
CA PRO A 261 1.72 -19.02 25.89
C PRO A 261 2.32 -17.75 26.51
N VAL A 262 1.98 -16.60 25.92
CA VAL A 262 2.34 -15.28 26.45
C VAL A 262 1.11 -14.71 27.18
N THR A 263 1.25 -14.43 28.48
CA THR A 263 0.21 -13.75 29.27
C THR A 263 0.53 -12.26 29.35
N ALA A 264 -0.44 -11.41 29.00
CA ALA A 264 -0.29 -9.96 28.94
C ALA A 264 -1.53 -9.25 29.49
N ASP A 265 -1.36 -8.00 29.93
CA ASP A 265 -2.48 -7.16 30.38
C ASP A 265 -3.30 -6.65 29.20
N GLY A 266 -2.66 -6.43 28.04
CA GLY A 266 -3.29 -6.01 26.80
C GLY A 266 -2.63 -6.62 25.57
N ILE A 267 -3.32 -6.56 24.44
CA ILE A 267 -2.87 -7.15 23.17
C ILE A 267 -3.07 -6.16 22.02
N VAL A 268 -2.03 -6.00 21.19
CA VAL A 268 -2.13 -5.37 19.87
C VAL A 268 -2.01 -6.45 18.81
N VAL A 269 -3.06 -6.65 18.01
CA VAL A 269 -3.05 -7.58 16.86
C VAL A 269 -2.74 -6.78 15.61
N ALA A 270 -1.53 -6.95 15.07
CA ALA A 270 -1.02 -6.29 13.86
C ALA A 270 -0.82 -7.29 12.71
N ALA A 271 -1.68 -8.29 12.63
CA ALA A 271 -1.72 -9.33 11.61
C ALA A 271 -2.72 -8.99 10.47
N PRO A 272 -2.65 -9.66 9.30
CA PRO A 272 -3.68 -9.57 8.27
C PRO A 272 -5.08 -9.86 8.81
N ALA A 273 -6.12 -9.24 8.21
CA ALA A 273 -7.48 -9.29 8.77
C ALA A 273 -8.02 -10.71 8.94
N GLY A 274 -7.73 -11.63 8.02
CA GLY A 274 -8.14 -13.04 8.14
C GLY A 274 -7.51 -13.75 9.33
N GLU A 275 -6.22 -13.52 9.58
CA GLU A 275 -5.51 -14.06 10.76
C GLU A 275 -6.01 -13.40 12.05
N ALA A 276 -6.14 -12.07 12.03
CA ALA A 276 -6.70 -11.32 13.16
C ALA A 276 -8.12 -11.81 13.52
N ALA A 277 -8.94 -12.10 12.51
CA ALA A 277 -10.28 -12.68 12.72
C ALA A 277 -10.23 -14.01 13.45
N GLY A 278 -9.31 -14.90 13.06
CA GLY A 278 -9.10 -16.19 13.77
C GLY A 278 -8.72 -15.98 15.23
N LEU A 279 -7.77 -15.08 15.48
CA LEU A 279 -7.27 -14.79 16.81
C LEU A 279 -8.32 -14.20 17.75
N VAL A 280 -9.09 -13.20 17.31
CA VAL A 280 -10.06 -12.51 18.16
C VAL A 280 -11.41 -13.25 18.28
N ARG A 281 -11.65 -14.28 17.48
CA ARG A 281 -12.95 -15.01 17.44
C ARG A 281 -13.43 -15.51 18.79
N PRO A 282 -12.60 -16.10 19.66
CA PRO A 282 -13.05 -16.56 20.98
C PRO A 282 -13.55 -15.42 21.88
N ALA A 283 -12.93 -14.25 21.76
CA ALA A 283 -13.16 -13.09 22.63
C ALA A 283 -14.20 -12.10 22.04
N ALA A 284 -14.23 -11.92 20.70
CA ALA A 284 -15.11 -10.99 20.00
C ALA A 284 -15.62 -11.58 18.67
N PRO A 285 -16.60 -12.49 18.68
CA PRO A 285 -17.07 -13.21 17.48
C PRO A 285 -17.59 -12.29 16.37
N ARG A 286 -18.24 -11.16 16.74
CA ARG A 286 -18.76 -10.20 15.77
C ARG A 286 -17.63 -9.45 15.08
N ALA A 287 -16.65 -8.94 15.83
CA ALA A 287 -15.45 -8.32 15.25
C ALA A 287 -14.70 -9.30 14.33
N ALA A 288 -14.58 -10.57 14.72
CA ALA A 288 -13.99 -11.62 13.90
C ALA A 288 -14.72 -11.81 12.57
N THR A 289 -16.05 -11.80 12.58
CA THR A 289 -16.85 -11.90 11.34
C THR A 289 -16.63 -10.70 10.43
N LEU A 290 -16.58 -9.49 10.98
CA LEU A 290 -16.35 -8.25 10.23
C LEU A 290 -14.93 -8.19 9.64
N LEU A 291 -13.92 -8.64 10.39
CA LEU A 291 -12.53 -8.75 9.92
C LEU A 291 -12.41 -9.77 8.78
N ALA A 292 -13.01 -10.96 8.94
CA ALA A 292 -12.97 -12.00 7.92
C ALA A 292 -13.67 -11.60 6.61
N ALA A 293 -14.61 -10.64 6.68
CA ALA A 293 -15.31 -10.11 5.51
C ALA A 293 -14.51 -9.06 4.71
N ILE A 294 -13.29 -8.67 5.13
CA ILE A 294 -12.43 -7.78 4.37
C ILE A 294 -11.78 -8.59 3.24
N PRO A 295 -12.08 -8.29 1.96
CA PRO A 295 -11.50 -9.03 0.85
C PRO A 295 -10.03 -8.65 0.65
N TYR A 296 -9.29 -9.53 -0.01
CA TYR A 296 -7.89 -9.30 -0.34
C TYR A 296 -7.58 -9.68 -1.79
N ALA A 297 -6.79 -8.86 -2.45
CA ALA A 297 -6.16 -9.19 -3.71
C ALA A 297 -4.78 -9.82 -3.51
N SER A 298 -4.34 -10.57 -4.51
CA SER A 298 -3.02 -11.17 -4.60
C SER A 298 -2.28 -10.61 -5.81
N VAL A 299 -0.97 -10.38 -5.65
CA VAL A 299 -0.10 -9.94 -6.75
C VAL A 299 1.18 -10.74 -6.77
N ALA A 300 1.79 -10.84 -7.94
CA ALA A 300 3.18 -11.23 -8.09
C ALA A 300 4.01 -10.01 -8.50
N LEU A 301 5.18 -9.87 -7.92
CA LEU A 301 6.20 -8.89 -8.29
C LEU A 301 7.39 -9.62 -8.87
N LEU A 302 7.75 -9.30 -10.12
CA LEU A 302 8.91 -9.82 -10.79
C LEU A 302 9.99 -8.74 -10.83
N SER A 303 11.10 -8.96 -10.13
CA SER A 303 12.32 -8.17 -10.29
C SER A 303 13.15 -8.81 -11.38
N ILE A 304 13.58 -8.04 -12.37
CA ILE A 304 14.21 -8.53 -13.60
C ILE A 304 15.44 -7.68 -13.86
N ALA A 305 16.62 -8.29 -13.83
CA ALA A 305 17.86 -7.67 -14.26
C ALA A 305 18.09 -7.98 -15.76
N VAL A 306 18.42 -6.96 -16.54
CA VAL A 306 18.67 -7.08 -17.99
C VAL A 306 19.89 -6.28 -18.38
N ASP A 307 20.55 -6.67 -19.47
CA ASP A 307 21.55 -5.80 -20.11
C ASP A 307 20.90 -4.47 -20.55
N ARG A 308 21.58 -3.37 -20.29
CA ARG A 308 21.14 -2.04 -20.73
C ARG A 308 20.94 -1.98 -22.24
N ASP A 309 21.85 -2.60 -22.98
CA ASP A 309 21.79 -2.67 -24.44
C ASP A 309 20.62 -3.53 -24.97
N GLY A 310 19.96 -4.27 -24.08
CA GLY A 310 18.75 -5.02 -24.37
C GLY A 310 17.49 -4.17 -24.40
N ILE A 311 17.56 -2.86 -24.08
CA ILE A 311 16.39 -1.97 -24.06
C ILE A 311 16.56 -0.86 -25.09
N ASP A 312 15.78 -0.89 -26.17
CA ASP A 312 15.86 0.03 -27.31
C ASP A 312 15.17 1.38 -27.10
N ARG A 313 15.03 1.81 -25.84
CA ARG A 313 14.38 3.08 -25.53
C ARG A 313 15.04 3.79 -24.36
N PRO A 314 14.89 5.13 -24.27
CA PRO A 314 15.24 5.85 -23.05
C PRO A 314 14.36 5.43 -21.88
N LEU A 315 14.95 5.27 -20.70
CA LEU A 315 14.23 5.11 -19.42
C LEU A 315 14.13 6.49 -18.75
N ASP A 316 13.35 7.39 -19.37
CA ASP A 316 13.22 8.81 -19.01
C ASP A 316 12.14 9.09 -17.95
N GLY A 317 11.88 8.12 -17.07
CA GLY A 317 10.86 8.19 -16.05
C GLY A 317 11.01 7.13 -14.96
N THR A 318 9.98 6.98 -14.15
CA THR A 318 9.95 6.00 -13.05
C THR A 318 9.39 4.64 -13.48
N GLY A 319 8.79 4.57 -14.67
CA GLY A 319 8.10 3.39 -15.18
C GLY A 319 6.77 3.72 -15.83
N TYR A 320 5.93 2.70 -15.99
CA TYR A 320 4.62 2.85 -16.62
C TYR A 320 3.56 1.93 -16.01
N LEU A 321 2.32 2.37 -16.15
CA LEU A 321 1.11 1.63 -15.80
C LEU A 321 0.49 1.01 -17.04
N VAL A 322 -0.21 -0.10 -16.85
CA VAL A 322 -0.93 -0.78 -17.91
C VAL A 322 -2.41 -0.89 -17.55
N PRO A 323 -3.28 -0.13 -18.22
CA PRO A 323 -4.72 -0.22 -18.02
C PRO A 323 -5.26 -1.63 -18.28
N ALA A 324 -6.25 -2.06 -17.50
CA ALA A 324 -6.85 -3.39 -17.64
C ALA A 324 -7.46 -3.60 -19.04
N VAL A 325 -7.97 -2.53 -19.68
CA VAL A 325 -8.53 -2.55 -21.03
C VAL A 325 -7.51 -2.90 -22.13
N GLU A 326 -6.21 -2.81 -21.85
CA GLU A 326 -5.15 -3.22 -22.78
C GLU A 326 -4.90 -4.74 -22.80
N GLY A 327 -5.52 -5.50 -21.86
CA GLY A 327 -5.52 -6.97 -21.84
C GLY A 327 -4.17 -7.63 -21.57
N ARG A 328 -3.19 -6.89 -21.03
CA ARG A 328 -1.84 -7.38 -20.74
C ARG A 328 -1.79 -8.20 -19.45
N THR A 329 -0.72 -8.97 -19.29
CA THR A 329 -0.47 -9.71 -18.05
C THR A 329 0.04 -8.78 -16.95
N ILE A 330 0.96 -7.87 -17.30
CA ILE A 330 1.48 -6.89 -16.35
C ILE A 330 0.46 -5.77 -16.10
N THR A 331 0.39 -5.30 -14.85
CA THR A 331 -0.40 -4.13 -14.44
C THR A 331 0.46 -2.87 -14.36
N ALA A 332 1.76 -3.03 -14.17
CA ALA A 332 2.75 -1.94 -14.16
C ALA A 332 4.16 -2.50 -14.38
N CYS A 333 5.07 -1.64 -14.81
CA CYS A 333 6.50 -1.90 -14.79
C CYS A 333 7.25 -0.65 -14.29
N SER A 334 7.90 -0.75 -13.14
CA SER A 334 8.81 0.27 -12.63
C SER A 334 10.21 0.05 -13.22
N TRP A 335 10.85 1.12 -13.65
CA TRP A 335 12.24 1.14 -14.09
C TRP A 335 13.12 1.43 -12.86
N ALA A 336 13.40 0.38 -12.07
CA ALA A 336 13.93 0.53 -10.72
C ALA A 336 15.28 1.26 -10.69
N SER A 337 16.23 0.94 -11.59
CA SER A 337 17.52 1.61 -11.69
C SER A 337 17.41 3.05 -12.24
N ALA A 338 16.48 3.33 -13.14
CA ALA A 338 16.20 4.69 -13.58
C ALA A 338 15.47 5.52 -12.52
N LYS A 339 14.53 4.88 -11.79
CA LYS A 339 13.80 5.52 -10.68
C LYS A 339 14.73 5.87 -9.52
N TRP A 340 15.65 5.00 -9.18
CA TRP A 340 16.54 5.12 -8.03
C TRP A 340 17.99 5.14 -8.50
N ALA A 341 18.61 6.32 -8.56
CA ALA A 341 19.96 6.51 -9.08
C ALA A 341 21.07 5.71 -8.37
N HIS A 342 20.77 5.10 -7.22
CA HIS A 342 21.70 4.27 -6.45
C HIS A 342 21.47 2.76 -6.67
N LEU A 343 20.47 2.36 -7.47
CA LEU A 343 20.21 0.97 -7.82
C LEU A 343 20.77 0.62 -9.20
N GLY A 344 21.00 -0.67 -9.43
CA GLY A 344 21.60 -1.18 -10.66
C GLY A 344 23.13 -1.21 -10.60
N GLY A 345 23.72 -1.87 -11.59
CA GLY A 345 25.17 -1.97 -11.77
C GLY A 345 25.60 -1.36 -13.10
N ASP A 346 26.94 -1.32 -13.36
CA ASP A 346 27.47 -0.87 -14.64
C ASP A 346 26.97 -1.79 -15.77
N GLY A 347 26.17 -1.22 -16.68
CA GLY A 347 25.64 -1.92 -17.85
C GLY A 347 24.38 -2.76 -17.60
N THR A 348 23.81 -2.77 -16.38
CA THR A 348 22.57 -3.49 -16.07
C THR A 348 21.43 -2.54 -15.73
N GLU A 349 20.20 -2.92 -16.10
CA GLU A 349 18.97 -2.23 -15.73
C GLU A 349 18.07 -3.18 -14.92
N TRP A 350 17.51 -2.67 -13.84
CA TRP A 350 16.56 -3.39 -13.03
C TRP A 350 15.14 -2.91 -13.29
N LEU A 351 14.32 -3.85 -13.71
CA LEU A 351 12.89 -3.64 -13.96
C LEU A 351 12.10 -4.35 -12.88
N ARG A 352 10.93 -3.82 -12.56
CA ARG A 352 10.02 -4.44 -11.60
C ARG A 352 8.62 -4.46 -12.19
N ALA A 353 8.18 -5.61 -12.65
CA ALA A 353 6.84 -5.83 -13.18
C ALA A 353 5.89 -6.35 -12.09
N SER A 354 4.66 -5.87 -12.08
CA SER A 354 3.58 -6.38 -11.24
C SER A 354 2.52 -7.09 -12.06
N VAL A 355 1.97 -8.19 -11.51
CA VAL A 355 0.92 -9.03 -12.12
C VAL A 355 -0.15 -9.32 -11.08
N GLY A 356 -1.42 -9.22 -11.47
CA GLY A 356 -2.55 -9.52 -10.61
C GLY A 356 -3.15 -8.29 -9.95
N ARG A 357 -4.42 -8.38 -9.64
CA ARG A 357 -5.26 -7.38 -8.96
C ARG A 357 -6.54 -8.06 -8.45
N ASP A 358 -7.41 -7.34 -7.77
CA ASP A 358 -8.72 -7.86 -7.38
C ASP A 358 -9.48 -8.39 -8.60
N GLY A 359 -9.97 -9.63 -8.53
CA GLY A 359 -10.62 -10.33 -9.64
C GLY A 359 -9.67 -10.95 -10.69
N ASP A 360 -8.35 -10.74 -10.57
CA ASP A 360 -7.33 -11.39 -11.44
C ASP A 360 -6.37 -12.23 -10.61
N ASP A 361 -6.48 -13.54 -10.68
CA ASP A 361 -5.69 -14.49 -9.92
C ASP A 361 -4.55 -15.15 -10.73
N ARG A 362 -4.23 -14.62 -11.94
CA ARG A 362 -3.12 -15.13 -12.78
C ARG A 362 -1.80 -15.19 -12.01
N ALA A 363 -1.55 -14.20 -11.13
CA ALA A 363 -0.40 -14.19 -10.25
C ALA A 363 -0.27 -15.42 -9.34
N LEU A 364 -1.35 -16.14 -9.07
CA LEU A 364 -1.38 -17.34 -8.24
C LEU A 364 -1.44 -18.63 -9.05
N ARG A 365 -2.09 -18.61 -10.23
CA ARG A 365 -2.37 -19.82 -11.02
C ARG A 365 -1.24 -20.23 -11.95
N LEU A 366 -0.50 -19.25 -12.50
CA LEU A 366 0.61 -19.52 -13.39
C LEU A 366 1.80 -20.10 -12.62
N SER A 367 2.46 -21.09 -13.18
CA SER A 367 3.80 -21.53 -12.72
C SER A 367 4.81 -20.38 -12.85
N ASP A 368 5.98 -20.53 -12.24
CA ASP A 368 7.02 -19.49 -12.32
C ASP A 368 7.49 -19.28 -13.76
N ASP A 369 7.69 -20.35 -14.51
CA ASP A 369 8.12 -20.28 -15.92
C ASP A 369 7.06 -19.62 -16.81
N GLU A 370 5.78 -19.99 -16.63
CA GLU A 370 4.66 -19.38 -17.39
C GLU A 370 4.52 -17.89 -17.04
N LEU A 371 4.67 -17.53 -15.77
CA LEU A 371 4.58 -16.14 -15.32
C LEU A 371 5.72 -15.29 -15.89
N VAL A 372 6.95 -15.80 -15.85
CA VAL A 372 8.13 -15.14 -16.44
C VAL A 372 7.94 -14.99 -17.95
N ALA A 373 7.52 -16.06 -18.64
CA ALA A 373 7.31 -16.02 -20.09
C ALA A 373 6.26 -14.96 -20.50
N ALA A 374 5.13 -14.89 -19.77
CA ALA A 374 4.06 -13.94 -20.02
C ALA A 374 4.52 -12.48 -19.76
N VAL A 375 5.23 -12.23 -18.65
CA VAL A 375 5.77 -10.92 -18.33
C VAL A 375 6.81 -10.47 -19.36
N LEU A 376 7.73 -11.35 -19.76
CA LEU A 376 8.73 -11.04 -20.78
C LEU A 376 8.10 -10.78 -22.17
N ALA A 377 7.00 -11.46 -22.51
CA ALA A 377 6.25 -11.18 -23.74
C ALA A 377 5.69 -9.74 -23.70
N ASP A 378 5.06 -9.34 -22.60
CA ASP A 378 4.57 -7.98 -22.44
C ASP A 378 5.69 -6.93 -22.47
N LEU A 379 6.84 -7.19 -21.83
CA LEU A 379 7.98 -6.27 -21.84
C LEU A 379 8.61 -6.14 -23.25
N ARG A 380 8.62 -7.21 -24.04
CA ARG A 380 9.05 -7.14 -25.46
C ARG A 380 8.15 -6.21 -26.26
N ASP A 381 6.85 -6.33 -26.07
CA ASP A 381 5.86 -5.51 -26.79
C ASP A 381 5.87 -4.05 -26.32
N THR A 382 5.94 -3.81 -25.02
CA THR A 382 5.77 -2.46 -24.44
C THR A 382 7.07 -1.67 -24.35
N MET A 383 8.23 -2.34 -24.19
CA MET A 383 9.53 -1.70 -24.01
C MET A 383 10.54 -2.05 -25.11
N ALA A 384 10.17 -2.86 -26.09
CA ALA A 384 11.09 -3.43 -27.08
C ALA A 384 12.29 -4.16 -26.41
N LEU A 385 12.02 -4.83 -25.28
CA LEU A 385 13.04 -5.61 -24.56
C LEU A 385 13.56 -6.74 -25.45
N ARG A 386 14.89 -6.83 -25.57
CA ARG A 386 15.60 -7.88 -26.33
C ARG A 386 16.44 -8.74 -25.39
N GLY A 387 16.78 -9.91 -25.88
CA GLY A 387 17.63 -10.85 -25.13
C GLY A 387 16.90 -11.59 -24.00
N THR A 388 17.70 -12.18 -23.15
CA THR A 388 17.24 -12.93 -21.94
C THR A 388 17.64 -12.16 -20.69
N PRO A 389 16.81 -12.20 -19.62
CA PRO A 389 17.20 -11.63 -18.34
C PRO A 389 18.48 -12.25 -17.79
N LEU A 390 19.28 -11.45 -17.08
CA LEU A 390 20.44 -11.89 -16.32
C LEU A 390 20.02 -12.59 -15.03
N GLU A 391 19.03 -12.01 -14.34
CA GLU A 391 18.41 -12.57 -13.13
C GLU A 391 16.91 -12.23 -13.11
N VAL A 392 16.10 -13.17 -12.61
CA VAL A 392 14.67 -12.95 -12.34
C VAL A 392 14.35 -13.46 -10.93
N ARG A 393 13.70 -12.61 -10.13
CA ARG A 393 13.17 -12.99 -8.83
C ARG A 393 11.66 -12.77 -8.81
N ILE A 394 10.92 -13.79 -8.38
CA ILE A 394 9.46 -13.75 -8.25
C ILE A 394 9.09 -13.66 -6.77
N GLY A 395 8.35 -12.62 -6.41
CA GLY A 395 7.72 -12.48 -5.11
C GLY A 395 6.20 -12.65 -5.25
N ARG A 396 5.63 -13.75 -4.73
CA ARG A 396 4.17 -13.95 -4.70
C ARG A 396 3.61 -13.41 -3.39
N LEU A 397 2.80 -12.38 -3.48
CA LEU A 397 2.15 -11.69 -2.37
C LEU A 397 0.69 -12.15 -2.29
N SER A 398 0.49 -13.40 -1.86
CA SER A 398 -0.85 -13.99 -1.73
C SER A 398 -1.64 -13.30 -0.64
N GLY A 399 -2.91 -12.92 -0.92
CA GLY A 399 -3.80 -12.28 0.05
C GLY A 399 -3.16 -11.08 0.76
N SER A 400 -2.48 -10.20 0.02
CA SER A 400 -1.61 -9.19 0.61
C SER A 400 -2.12 -7.76 0.51
N PHE A 401 -3.13 -7.51 -0.33
CA PHE A 401 -3.70 -6.19 -0.57
C PHE A 401 -5.17 -6.17 -0.14
N PRO A 402 -5.49 -5.64 1.05
CA PRO A 402 -6.88 -5.52 1.50
C PRO A 402 -7.65 -4.57 0.58
N GLN A 403 -8.87 -4.95 0.24
CA GLN A 403 -9.75 -4.23 -0.66
C GLN A 403 -10.78 -3.43 0.13
N TYR A 404 -10.67 -2.12 0.09
CA TYR A 404 -11.59 -1.22 0.79
C TYR A 404 -12.83 -0.96 -0.08
N ARG A 405 -13.83 -1.80 0.04
CA ARG A 405 -15.11 -1.63 -0.66
C ARG A 405 -16.01 -0.61 0.04
N PRO A 406 -17.04 -0.05 -0.62
CA PRO A 406 -18.00 0.83 0.03
C PRO A 406 -18.52 0.28 1.37
N GLY A 407 -18.59 1.16 2.37
CA GLY A 407 -18.90 0.80 3.76
C GLY A 407 -17.72 0.28 4.59
N HIS A 408 -16.50 0.30 4.05
CA HIS A 408 -15.31 -0.19 4.74
C HIS A 408 -15.04 0.54 6.06
N LEU A 409 -15.09 1.87 6.09
CA LEU A 409 -14.83 2.64 7.31
C LEU A 409 -15.86 2.35 8.40
N ALA A 410 -17.14 2.26 8.05
CA ALA A 410 -18.18 1.86 9.02
C ALA A 410 -17.97 0.45 9.57
N ARG A 411 -17.48 -0.48 8.73
CA ARG A 411 -17.07 -1.82 9.18
C ARG A 411 -15.94 -1.74 10.19
N VAL A 412 -14.92 -0.92 9.93
CA VAL A 412 -13.78 -0.75 10.85
C VAL A 412 -14.22 -0.13 12.18
N ASP A 413 -15.11 0.87 12.15
CA ASP A 413 -15.69 1.44 13.36
C ASP A 413 -16.44 0.37 14.18
N ALA A 414 -17.25 -0.46 13.52
CA ALA A 414 -17.98 -1.55 14.18
C ALA A 414 -17.05 -2.63 14.76
N ILE A 415 -15.89 -2.89 14.13
CA ILE A 415 -14.84 -3.77 14.68
C ILE A 415 -14.27 -3.17 15.96
N ASP A 416 -13.85 -1.89 15.92
CA ASP A 416 -13.28 -1.18 17.07
C ASP A 416 -14.27 -1.14 18.25
N GLU A 417 -15.55 -0.84 17.98
CA GLU A 417 -16.62 -0.80 19.00
C GLU A 417 -16.90 -2.18 19.62
N ASP A 418 -16.93 -3.23 18.82
CA ASP A 418 -17.19 -4.59 19.30
C ASP A 418 -16.03 -5.11 20.15
N LEU A 419 -14.79 -4.89 19.72
CA LEU A 419 -13.59 -5.23 20.51
C LEU A 419 -13.57 -4.48 21.84
N LEU A 420 -13.83 -3.17 21.84
CA LEU A 420 -13.86 -2.39 23.08
C LEU A 420 -14.90 -2.90 24.07
N ARG A 421 -16.06 -3.35 23.59
CA ARG A 421 -17.17 -3.85 24.42
C ARG A 421 -16.94 -5.28 24.90
N ALA A 422 -16.51 -6.17 23.99
CA ALA A 422 -16.41 -7.61 24.26
C ALA A 422 -15.07 -8.03 24.86
N SER A 423 -14.01 -7.30 24.57
CA SER A 423 -12.63 -7.68 24.85
C SER A 423 -11.74 -6.45 25.14
N PRO A 424 -12.08 -5.65 26.16
CA PRO A 424 -11.25 -4.48 26.50
C PRO A 424 -9.80 -4.90 26.74
N GLY A 425 -8.87 -4.10 26.22
CA GLY A 425 -7.44 -4.44 26.22
C GLY A 425 -6.96 -5.17 24.95
N ILE A 426 -7.86 -5.56 24.01
CA ILE A 426 -7.48 -6.04 22.68
C ILE A 426 -7.73 -4.94 21.63
N VAL A 427 -6.69 -4.62 20.85
CA VAL A 427 -6.76 -3.64 19.76
C VAL A 427 -6.22 -4.27 18.49
N VAL A 428 -6.93 -4.10 17.37
CA VAL A 428 -6.46 -4.50 16.03
C VAL A 428 -5.94 -3.27 15.29
N ALA A 429 -4.84 -3.44 14.53
CA ALA A 429 -4.24 -2.39 13.71
C ALA A 429 -3.55 -2.99 12.48
N GLY A 430 -3.38 -2.20 11.42
CA GLY A 430 -2.65 -2.61 10.23
C GLY A 430 -3.32 -2.23 8.93
N ALA A 431 -2.68 -2.62 7.84
CA ALA A 431 -3.06 -2.26 6.47
C ALA A 431 -4.51 -2.61 6.09
N ALA A 432 -5.16 -3.52 6.82
CA ALA A 432 -6.53 -3.92 6.56
C ALA A 432 -7.58 -2.88 6.96
N LEU A 433 -7.24 -1.86 7.77
CA LEU A 433 -8.23 -1.03 8.44
C LEU A 433 -8.32 0.40 7.88
N ARG A 434 -7.28 1.23 8.10
CA ARG A 434 -7.35 2.68 7.82
C ARG A 434 -6.17 3.16 6.98
N GLY A 435 -5.95 2.51 5.84
CA GLY A 435 -4.90 2.82 4.88
C GLY A 435 -3.78 1.78 4.87
N LEU A 436 -3.39 1.36 3.66
CA LEU A 436 -2.42 0.29 3.43
C LEU A 436 -0.99 0.79 3.22
N GLY A 437 -0.79 2.08 2.94
CA GLY A 437 0.54 2.66 2.76
C GLY A 437 1.38 2.67 4.06
N VAL A 438 2.70 2.66 3.91
CA VAL A 438 3.64 2.62 5.06
C VAL A 438 3.36 3.72 6.09
N PRO A 439 3.15 5.01 5.72
CA PRO A 439 2.82 6.04 6.71
C PRO A 439 1.50 5.76 7.45
N ALA A 440 0.48 5.24 6.76
CA ALA A 440 -0.79 4.87 7.39
C ALA A 440 -0.63 3.70 8.37
N CYS A 441 0.21 2.71 8.04
CA CYS A 441 0.57 1.60 8.92
C CYS A 441 1.31 2.10 10.18
N ILE A 442 2.24 3.06 10.02
CA ILE A 442 2.93 3.73 11.14
C ILE A 442 1.92 4.44 12.04
N ARG A 443 1.05 5.28 11.48
CA ARG A 443 -0.02 5.98 12.22
C ARG A 443 -0.90 5.03 13.01
N GLN A 444 -1.28 3.91 12.41
CA GLN A 444 -2.11 2.88 13.05
C GLN A 444 -1.36 2.17 14.18
N GLY A 445 -0.08 1.87 14.02
CA GLY A 445 0.77 1.32 15.09
C GLY A 445 0.85 2.24 16.31
N ARG A 446 1.14 3.53 16.08
CA ARG A 446 1.14 4.58 17.12
C ARG A 446 -0.24 4.70 17.78
N GLY A 447 -1.31 4.67 16.98
CA GLY A 447 -2.69 4.71 17.47
C GLY A 447 -3.06 3.51 18.33
N ALA A 448 -2.64 2.31 17.93
CA ALA A 448 -2.89 1.07 18.67
C ALA A 448 -2.20 1.08 20.05
N ALA A 449 -0.94 1.52 20.10
CA ALA A 449 -0.21 1.67 21.37
C ALA A 449 -0.95 2.60 22.35
N ARG A 450 -1.40 3.76 21.86
CA ARG A 450 -2.17 4.70 22.70
C ARG A 450 -3.52 4.11 23.15
N ARG A 451 -4.26 3.47 22.24
CA ARG A 451 -5.58 2.90 22.55
C ARG A 451 -5.50 1.79 23.59
N VAL A 452 -4.55 0.85 23.45
CA VAL A 452 -4.44 -0.25 24.40
C VAL A 452 -4.06 0.26 25.80
N LEU A 453 -3.12 1.20 25.92
CA LEU A 453 -2.76 1.80 27.21
C LEU A 453 -3.95 2.54 27.85
N HIS A 454 -4.66 3.35 27.09
CA HIS A 454 -5.86 4.04 27.57
C HIS A 454 -6.93 3.09 28.10
N GLN A 455 -7.17 1.97 27.38
CA GLN A 455 -8.12 0.95 27.85
C GLN A 455 -7.68 0.28 29.16
N LEU A 456 -6.39 0.00 29.28
CA LEU A 456 -5.84 -0.61 30.51
C LEU A 456 -5.86 0.34 31.72
N ASP A 457 -5.64 1.62 31.49
CA ASP A 457 -5.72 2.63 32.55
C ASP A 457 -7.17 2.86 33.01
N ALA A 458 -8.15 2.82 32.07
CA ALA A 458 -9.57 2.95 32.38
C ALA A 458 -10.15 1.73 33.12
N ALA A 459 -9.48 0.58 33.07
CA ALA A 459 -9.88 -0.66 33.73
C ALA A 459 -9.31 -0.80 35.18
N ARG A 460 -8.41 0.09 35.59
CA ARG A 460 -7.82 0.17 36.94
C ARG A 460 -8.63 1.06 37.85
#